data_7eebca0a46a781c8d90a4becc38ffc01
#
_entry.id   7eebca0a46a781c8d90a4becc38ffc01
#
_cell.length_a   1.000
_cell.length_b   1.000
_cell.length_c   1.000
_cell.angle_alpha   90.00
_cell.angle_beta   90.00
_cell.angle_gamma   90.00
#
_symmetry.space_group_name_H-M   'P 1'
#
loop_
_entity.id
_entity.type
_entity.pdbx_description
1 polymer ?
#
loop_
_entity_poly.entity_id
_entity_poly.type
_entity_poly.pdbx_seq_one_letter_code
_entity_poly.pdbx_strand_id
1 'polypeptide(L)'
;MCGIAGIVGLNLNNGIKADSAIQKMTDAIAHRGPNSQGIWHDDNCYLGHRRLSIIDLSEAGNQPFVSQDGRYIMVYNGELYNYKDLKFSLQRSEFGTSQLPYFFKTNTDTEVILASYLRWGKECVNYFNGMFAFAIWDTKEQQLFIARDRMGIKPLYYQFKNNTLLFASEIRALLKSDLIEKKLNQKSVAEYIQYTTVHAPNTILQDVNMLLPAHTIEFNTQTNAFNISSYWNIAKFAKSKEELTYKETTEKVNELLTQAVERRLVADVPFGTFLSGGIDSSAIVGLMSKVSTDKIQTFNISFDESEFSEAKYAQVIAKKFNTQHHEIKLSPDDFLKQLPEALNAIDHPSGDGPNSYIVSKATKNAGITMALSGLGGDELFAGYDIFKRFIELEKKAWLNAIPAKSIAGKLLAAKKKSI
;
A
#
# COMPACT_ATOMS: atom_id res chain seq x y z
N MET A 1 6.49 6.52 4.91
CA MET A 1 5.53 5.43 5.25
C MET A 1 6.15 4.58 6.34
N CYS A 2 5.37 4.17 7.33
CA CYS A 2 5.87 3.28 8.38
C CYS A 2 6.38 1.93 7.83
N GLY A 3 7.11 1.20 8.66
CA GLY A 3 7.54 -0.16 8.38
C GLY A 3 7.20 -1.08 9.55
N ILE A 4 6.66 -2.25 9.27
CA ILE A 4 6.37 -3.29 10.25
C ILE A 4 7.17 -4.55 9.97
N ALA A 5 7.50 -5.28 11.03
CA ALA A 5 8.15 -6.58 10.97
C ALA A 5 7.68 -7.46 12.14
N GLY A 6 7.69 -8.77 11.95
CA GLY A 6 7.35 -9.69 13.04
C GLY A 6 7.84 -11.11 12.80
N ILE A 7 8.06 -11.81 13.92
CA ILE A 7 8.42 -13.23 14.00
C ILE A 7 7.49 -13.85 15.03
N VAL A 8 6.72 -14.87 14.65
CA VAL A 8 5.75 -15.51 15.54
C VAL A 8 5.86 -17.03 15.42
N GLY A 9 5.97 -17.70 16.56
CA GLY A 9 6.10 -19.16 16.64
C GLY A 9 6.25 -19.63 18.07
N LEU A 10 6.09 -20.90 18.32
CA LEU A 10 6.18 -21.44 19.67
C LEU A 10 7.64 -21.48 20.16
N ASN A 11 7.88 -21.00 21.40
CA ASN A 11 9.18 -21.06 22.07
C ASN A 11 10.36 -20.52 21.25
N LEU A 12 10.20 -19.33 20.66
CA LEU A 12 11.24 -18.70 19.83
C LEU A 12 12.58 -18.49 20.57
N ASN A 13 12.54 -18.35 21.90
CA ASN A 13 13.76 -18.19 22.73
C ASN A 13 14.65 -19.43 22.78
N ASN A 14 14.14 -20.62 22.44
CA ASN A 14 14.84 -21.91 22.60
C ASN A 14 15.67 -22.35 21.39
N GLY A 15 16.06 -21.49 20.49
CA GLY A 15 16.91 -21.89 19.36
C GLY A 15 17.05 -20.88 18.25
N ILE A 16 16.24 -19.85 18.26
CA ILE A 16 16.29 -18.76 17.29
C ILE A 16 16.82 -17.52 18.01
N LYS A 17 17.80 -16.85 17.42
CA LYS A 17 18.25 -15.53 17.90
C LYS A 17 17.21 -14.46 17.52
N ALA A 18 16.00 -14.60 18.03
CA ALA A 18 14.85 -13.80 17.60
C ALA A 18 15.03 -12.31 17.91
N ASP A 19 15.65 -11.97 19.04
CA ASP A 19 16.01 -10.57 19.36
C ASP A 19 16.89 -9.94 18.29
N SER A 20 17.96 -10.64 17.90
CA SER A 20 18.86 -10.16 16.85
C SER A 20 18.17 -10.12 15.48
N ALA A 21 17.31 -11.10 15.19
CA ALA A 21 16.59 -11.16 13.92
C ALA A 21 15.58 -10.01 13.78
N ILE A 22 14.75 -9.76 14.80
CA ILE A 22 13.77 -8.65 14.74
C ILE A 22 14.46 -7.28 14.69
N GLN A 23 15.59 -7.12 15.39
CA GLN A 23 16.39 -5.89 15.30
C GLN A 23 16.89 -5.66 13.87
N LYS A 24 17.51 -6.69 13.25
CA LYS A 24 18.00 -6.60 11.86
C LYS A 24 16.86 -6.35 10.86
N MET A 25 15.70 -7.01 11.05
CA MET A 25 14.50 -6.77 10.22
C MET A 25 14.05 -5.33 10.32
N THR A 26 13.98 -4.79 11.53
CA THR A 26 13.54 -3.43 11.79
C THR A 26 14.53 -2.39 11.25
N ASP A 27 15.83 -2.65 11.37
CA ASP A 27 16.88 -1.79 10.82
C ASP A 27 16.88 -1.75 9.29
N ALA A 28 16.59 -2.88 8.65
CA ALA A 28 16.50 -2.98 7.18
C ALA A 28 15.42 -2.08 6.57
N ILE A 29 14.40 -1.71 7.34
CA ILE A 29 13.29 -0.83 6.93
C ILE A 29 13.32 0.56 7.59
N ALA A 30 14.49 0.99 8.12
CA ALA A 30 14.65 2.29 8.78
C ALA A 30 14.28 3.47 7.87
N HIS A 31 14.54 3.36 6.56
CA HIS A 31 14.22 4.38 5.56
C HIS A 31 12.71 4.66 5.46
N ARG A 32 11.84 3.72 5.83
CA ARG A 32 10.38 3.88 5.82
C ARG A 32 9.89 4.77 6.95
N GLY A 33 10.52 4.67 8.11
CA GLY A 33 10.08 5.38 9.31
C GLY A 33 11.25 5.94 10.11
N PRO A 34 11.76 7.13 9.75
CA PRO A 34 12.94 7.70 10.39
C PRO A 34 12.67 8.36 11.75
N ASN A 35 11.40 8.58 12.14
CA ASN A 35 11.06 9.37 13.33
C ASN A 35 11.23 8.57 14.63
N SER A 36 10.82 7.28 14.65
CA SER A 36 11.05 6.43 15.82
C SER A 36 11.13 4.95 15.45
N GLN A 37 11.71 4.18 16.37
CA GLN A 37 11.80 2.73 16.35
C GLN A 37 11.22 2.15 17.63
N GLY A 38 10.52 1.03 17.53
CA GLY A 38 10.11 0.24 18.67
C GLY A 38 10.16 -1.25 18.39
N ILE A 39 10.48 -2.02 19.43
CA ILE A 39 10.43 -3.47 19.44
C ILE A 39 9.70 -3.90 20.70
N TRP A 40 8.85 -4.89 20.57
CA TRP A 40 8.18 -5.58 21.67
C TRP A 40 8.26 -7.09 21.46
N HIS A 41 8.38 -7.86 22.51
CA HIS A 41 8.37 -9.32 22.43
C HIS A 41 7.86 -10.02 23.70
N ASP A 42 7.39 -11.24 23.52
CA ASP A 42 7.24 -12.28 24.53
C ASP A 42 7.93 -13.58 24.06
N ASP A 43 7.64 -14.72 24.67
CA ASP A 43 8.27 -15.99 24.32
C ASP A 43 7.92 -16.50 22.92
N ASN A 44 6.79 -16.07 22.34
CA ASN A 44 6.21 -16.59 21.11
C ASN A 44 6.04 -15.56 20.00
N CYS A 45 6.22 -14.27 20.30
CA CYS A 45 5.99 -13.18 19.33
C CYS A 45 7.00 -12.06 19.50
N TYR A 46 7.60 -11.63 18.38
CA TYR A 46 8.47 -10.47 18.27
C TYR A 46 7.89 -9.52 17.23
N LEU A 47 7.64 -8.29 17.61
CA LEU A 47 7.10 -7.24 16.76
C LEU A 47 8.04 -6.05 16.69
N GLY A 48 8.33 -5.57 15.49
CA GLY A 48 9.17 -4.40 15.24
C GLY A 48 8.46 -3.36 14.39
N HIS A 49 8.72 -2.09 14.68
CA HIS A 49 8.13 -0.96 14.01
C HIS A 49 9.13 0.15 13.71
N ARG A 50 8.97 0.80 12.56
CA ARG A 50 9.62 2.06 12.17
C ARG A 50 8.53 3.08 11.85
N ARG A 51 8.53 4.22 12.55
CA ARG A 51 7.49 5.23 12.46
C ARG A 51 7.88 6.37 11.53
N LEU A 52 6.99 6.70 10.60
CA LEU A 52 6.88 8.01 9.98
C LEU A 52 5.65 8.68 10.59
N SER A 53 5.84 9.74 11.37
CA SER A 53 4.76 10.45 12.04
C SER A 53 4.02 11.32 11.02
N ILE A 54 2.71 11.06 10.81
CA ILE A 54 1.82 11.80 9.92
C ILE A 54 0.62 12.34 10.70
N ILE A 55 0.01 11.50 11.54
CA ILE A 55 -1.09 11.84 12.44
C ILE A 55 -0.57 11.71 13.88
N ASP A 56 -0.78 12.73 14.71
CA ASP A 56 -0.28 12.83 16.08
C ASP A 56 1.25 12.70 16.14
N LEU A 57 1.97 13.80 16.06
CA LEU A 57 3.44 13.82 16.02
C LEU A 57 4.10 13.51 17.37
N SER A 58 3.31 13.33 18.45
CA SER A 58 3.81 13.01 19.77
C SER A 58 4.29 11.56 19.90
N GLU A 59 5.01 11.27 20.98
CA GLU A 59 5.47 9.93 21.32
C GLU A 59 4.31 8.96 21.65
N ALA A 60 3.12 9.47 21.99
CA ALA A 60 1.94 8.65 22.25
C ALA A 60 1.52 7.80 21.06
N GLY A 61 1.88 8.20 19.84
CA GLY A 61 1.68 7.41 18.62
C GLY A 61 2.78 6.40 18.31
N ASN A 62 3.78 6.21 19.20
CA ASN A 62 4.84 5.22 18.98
C ASN A 62 4.31 3.79 19.03
N GLN A 63 4.97 2.91 18.28
CA GLN A 63 4.58 1.51 18.15
C GLN A 63 5.82 0.61 18.37
N PRO A 64 5.63 -0.64 18.79
CA PRO A 64 4.37 -1.39 18.96
C PRO A 64 3.43 -0.76 19.98
N PHE A 65 2.15 -0.64 19.62
CA PHE A 65 1.11 -0.01 20.43
C PHE A 65 0.45 -1.04 21.33
N VAL A 66 0.38 -0.77 22.64
CA VAL A 66 -0.12 -1.71 23.65
C VAL A 66 -1.50 -1.28 24.11
N SER A 67 -2.46 -2.21 24.15
CA SER A 67 -3.79 -1.95 24.71
C SER A 67 -3.73 -1.54 26.19
N GLN A 68 -4.77 -0.88 26.67
CA GLN A 68 -4.79 -0.35 28.03
C GLN A 68 -4.68 -1.43 29.11
N ASP A 69 -5.14 -2.65 28.81
CA ASP A 69 -5.06 -3.84 29.69
C ASP A 69 -3.76 -4.65 29.47
N GLY A 70 -2.89 -4.24 28.56
CA GLY A 70 -1.64 -4.92 28.24
C GLY A 70 -1.79 -6.20 27.43
N ARG A 71 -3.00 -6.62 27.08
CA ARG A 71 -3.27 -7.89 26.39
C ARG A 71 -2.92 -7.89 24.91
N TYR A 72 -3.20 -6.79 24.21
CA TYR A 72 -3.04 -6.71 22.76
C TYR A 72 -1.90 -5.80 22.38
N ILE A 73 -1.05 -6.28 21.48
CA ILE A 73 0.11 -5.56 20.98
C ILE A 73 -0.04 -5.41 19.48
N MET A 74 0.06 -4.18 18.97
CA MET A 74 -0.16 -3.91 17.56
C MET A 74 1.01 -3.18 16.90
N VAL A 75 1.33 -3.58 15.67
CA VAL A 75 2.15 -2.83 14.71
C VAL A 75 1.33 -2.51 13.47
N TYR A 76 1.45 -1.28 13.00
CA TYR A 76 0.62 -0.74 11.93
C TYR A 76 1.41 0.16 10.97
N ASN A 77 1.23 -0.05 9.69
CA ASN A 77 1.71 0.79 8.61
C ASN A 77 0.51 1.22 7.76
N GLY A 78 0.08 2.47 7.86
CA GLY A 78 -1.08 2.92 7.10
C GLY A 78 -1.61 4.28 7.51
N GLU A 79 -2.79 4.58 6.99
CA GLU A 79 -3.66 5.68 7.36
C GLU A 79 -5.11 5.22 7.28
N LEU A 80 -5.83 5.32 8.39
CA LEU A 80 -7.26 5.02 8.47
C LEU A 80 -8.06 6.31 8.25
N TYR A 81 -8.49 6.55 7.04
CA TYR A 81 -9.12 7.82 6.63
C TYR A 81 -10.41 8.18 7.39
N ASN A 82 -11.20 7.17 7.78
CA ASN A 82 -12.42 7.38 8.54
C ASN A 82 -12.24 7.20 10.07
N TYR A 83 -11.00 7.37 10.57
CA TYR A 83 -10.72 7.15 12.00
C TYR A 83 -11.52 8.09 12.91
N LYS A 84 -11.81 9.33 12.50
CA LYS A 84 -12.60 10.29 13.30
C LYS A 84 -14.03 9.81 13.49
N ASP A 85 -14.65 9.27 12.45
CA ASP A 85 -16.01 8.73 12.49
C ASP A 85 -16.07 7.48 13.38
N LEU A 86 -15.09 6.58 13.23
CA LEU A 86 -14.98 5.39 14.07
C LEU A 86 -14.70 5.75 15.54
N LYS A 87 -13.79 6.69 15.80
CA LYS A 87 -13.51 7.20 17.15
C LYS A 87 -14.78 7.71 17.82
N PHE A 88 -15.54 8.52 17.10
CA PHE A 88 -16.82 9.04 17.59
C PHE A 88 -17.84 7.94 17.89
N SER A 89 -17.95 6.92 17.03
CA SER A 89 -18.82 5.76 17.25
C SER A 89 -18.39 4.94 18.48
N LEU A 90 -17.08 4.67 18.62
CA LEU A 90 -16.53 3.87 19.72
C LEU A 90 -16.61 4.54 21.10
N GLN A 91 -16.68 5.88 21.13
CA GLN A 91 -16.86 6.66 22.36
C GLN A 91 -18.30 6.63 22.91
N ARG A 92 -19.24 6.10 22.14
CA ARG A 92 -20.65 6.02 22.54
C ARG A 92 -21.03 4.59 22.93
N SER A 93 -21.81 4.46 23.97
CA SER A 93 -22.53 3.21 24.22
C SER A 93 -23.69 3.15 23.22
N GLU A 94 -23.79 2.09 22.42
CA GLU A 94 -25.01 1.86 21.64
C GLU A 94 -26.14 1.47 22.59
N PHE A 95 -27.28 2.15 22.45
CA PHE A 95 -28.49 1.84 23.20
C PHE A 95 -28.85 0.36 23.01
N GLY A 96 -28.91 -0.41 24.09
CA GLY A 96 -29.27 -1.85 24.05
C GLY A 96 -28.11 -2.84 23.91
N THR A 97 -26.85 -2.38 23.86
CA THR A 97 -25.68 -3.26 23.92
C THR A 97 -25.00 -3.15 25.30
N SER A 98 -24.44 -4.26 25.79
CA SER A 98 -23.64 -4.31 27.04
C SER A 98 -22.20 -3.73 26.84
N GLN A 99 -21.92 -3.10 25.71
CA GLN A 99 -20.59 -2.63 25.38
C GLN A 99 -20.35 -1.22 25.93
N LEU A 100 -19.30 -1.09 26.76
CA LEU A 100 -18.90 0.17 27.34
C LEU A 100 -18.22 1.09 26.30
N PRO A 101 -18.32 2.43 26.47
CA PRO A 101 -17.57 3.39 25.67
C PRO A 101 -16.06 3.15 25.79
N TYR A 102 -15.33 3.31 24.67
CA TYR A 102 -13.87 3.28 24.69
C TYR A 102 -13.32 4.68 25.01
N PHE A 103 -12.39 4.76 25.96
CA PHE A 103 -11.71 6.00 26.33
C PHE A 103 -10.35 6.09 25.65
N PHE A 104 -10.24 6.96 24.66
CA PHE A 104 -9.01 7.16 23.90
C PHE A 104 -7.97 7.96 24.68
N LYS A 105 -6.71 7.53 24.65
CA LYS A 105 -5.57 8.21 25.27
C LYS A 105 -4.78 9.05 24.26
N THR A 106 -4.93 8.76 22.96
CA THR A 106 -4.20 9.40 21.87
C THR A 106 -5.15 9.98 20.82
N ASN A 107 -4.60 10.74 19.90
CA ASN A 107 -5.31 11.22 18.72
C ASN A 107 -4.95 10.42 17.44
N THR A 108 -4.21 9.32 17.58
CA THR A 108 -3.78 8.50 16.46
C THR A 108 -4.91 7.63 15.92
N ASP A 109 -4.87 7.37 14.62
CA ASP A 109 -5.67 6.34 13.98
C ASP A 109 -5.25 4.92 14.43
N THR A 110 -4.00 4.75 14.87
CA THR A 110 -3.47 3.51 15.46
C THR A 110 -4.34 3.03 16.62
N GLU A 111 -4.62 3.88 17.58
CA GLU A 111 -5.48 3.51 18.73
C GLU A 111 -6.91 3.19 18.29
N VAL A 112 -7.41 3.88 17.25
CA VAL A 112 -8.75 3.62 16.71
C VAL A 112 -8.84 2.22 16.07
N ILE A 113 -7.79 1.76 15.38
CA ILE A 113 -7.74 0.40 14.84
C ILE A 113 -7.80 -0.63 15.97
N LEU A 114 -6.98 -0.45 17.01
CA LEU A 114 -6.97 -1.36 18.14
C LEU A 114 -8.31 -1.36 18.89
N ALA A 115 -8.89 -0.20 19.15
CA ALA A 115 -10.21 -0.07 19.78
C ALA A 115 -11.32 -0.74 18.92
N SER A 116 -11.22 -0.61 17.59
CA SER A 116 -12.13 -1.30 16.68
C SER A 116 -11.99 -2.82 16.74
N TYR A 117 -10.75 -3.31 16.85
CA TYR A 117 -10.51 -4.75 17.02
C TYR A 117 -11.04 -5.26 18.37
N LEU A 118 -10.87 -4.50 19.43
CA LEU A 118 -11.47 -4.84 20.74
C LEU A 118 -13.01 -4.89 20.69
N ARG A 119 -13.62 -4.05 19.85
CA ARG A 119 -15.10 -3.97 19.71
C ARG A 119 -15.67 -5.05 18.82
N TRP A 120 -15.06 -5.30 17.65
CA TRP A 120 -15.62 -6.13 16.57
C TRP A 120 -14.76 -7.35 16.22
N GLY A 121 -13.66 -7.58 16.95
CA GLY A 121 -12.72 -8.65 16.63
C GLY A 121 -12.17 -8.49 15.20
N LYS A 122 -11.99 -9.60 14.53
CA LYS A 122 -11.50 -9.63 13.13
C LYS A 122 -12.42 -8.95 12.13
N GLU A 123 -13.70 -8.78 12.44
CA GLU A 123 -14.66 -8.10 11.57
C GLU A 123 -14.44 -6.57 11.51
N CYS A 124 -13.55 -6.01 12.33
CA CYS A 124 -13.19 -4.58 12.32
C CYS A 124 -12.77 -4.09 10.94
N VAL A 125 -12.10 -4.93 10.13
CA VAL A 125 -11.64 -4.60 8.77
C VAL A 125 -12.78 -4.22 7.81
N ASN A 126 -14.02 -4.66 8.09
CA ASN A 126 -15.18 -4.33 7.27
C ASN A 126 -15.60 -2.86 7.43
N TYR A 127 -15.28 -2.25 8.57
CA TYR A 127 -15.61 -0.85 8.88
C TYR A 127 -14.52 0.14 8.43
N PHE A 128 -13.34 -0.35 8.04
CA PHE A 128 -12.20 0.49 7.72
C PHE A 128 -12.28 1.06 6.31
N ASN A 129 -12.05 2.36 6.20
CA ASN A 129 -11.74 3.05 4.95
C ASN A 129 -10.36 3.65 5.09
N GLY A 130 -9.37 3.04 4.44
CA GLY A 130 -7.97 3.42 4.58
C GLY A 130 -7.03 2.56 3.75
N MET A 131 -5.77 2.87 3.85
CA MET A 131 -4.66 2.07 3.33
C MET A 131 -3.87 1.53 4.52
N PHE A 132 -3.76 0.21 4.65
CA PHE A 132 -3.17 -0.39 5.84
C PHE A 132 -2.57 -1.78 5.63
N ALA A 133 -1.55 -2.03 6.43
CA ALA A 133 -1.11 -3.36 6.82
C ALA A 133 -0.84 -3.31 8.32
N PHE A 134 -1.49 -4.17 9.11
CA PHE A 134 -1.29 -4.22 10.55
C PHE A 134 -1.26 -5.66 11.06
N ALA A 135 -0.63 -5.84 12.22
CA ALA A 135 -0.62 -7.09 12.95
C ALA A 135 -0.97 -6.82 14.41
N ILE A 136 -1.87 -7.63 14.97
CA ILE A 136 -2.29 -7.59 16.37
C ILE A 136 -1.99 -8.95 17.00
N TRP A 137 -1.21 -8.95 18.08
CA TRP A 137 -0.91 -10.10 18.89
C TRP A 137 -1.76 -10.10 20.16
N ASP A 138 -2.46 -11.19 20.41
CA ASP A 138 -3.18 -11.45 21.67
C ASP A 138 -2.30 -12.30 22.57
N THR A 139 -1.76 -11.72 23.63
CA THR A 139 -0.86 -12.39 24.57
C THR A 139 -1.54 -13.51 25.36
N LYS A 140 -2.86 -13.44 25.55
CA LYS A 140 -3.64 -14.42 26.31
C LYS A 140 -4.00 -15.65 25.47
N GLU A 141 -4.57 -15.40 24.28
CA GLU A 141 -4.99 -16.47 23.36
C GLU A 141 -3.84 -16.96 22.48
N GLN A 142 -2.66 -16.35 22.60
CA GLN A 142 -1.46 -16.67 21.81
C GLN A 142 -1.75 -16.70 20.30
N GLN A 143 -2.51 -15.69 19.87
CA GLN A 143 -3.00 -15.59 18.49
C GLN A 143 -2.58 -14.28 17.85
N LEU A 144 -2.08 -14.40 16.61
CA LEU A 144 -1.79 -13.29 15.74
C LEU A 144 -2.92 -13.09 14.74
N PHE A 145 -3.35 -11.85 14.57
CA PHE A 145 -4.23 -11.41 13.50
C PHE A 145 -3.50 -10.38 12.64
N ILE A 146 -3.41 -10.63 11.34
CA ILE A 146 -2.83 -9.69 10.35
C ILE A 146 -3.92 -9.34 9.35
N ALA A 147 -3.95 -8.07 8.92
CA ALA A 147 -4.82 -7.63 7.83
C ALA A 147 -4.11 -6.68 6.87
N ARG A 148 -4.48 -6.77 5.59
CA ARG A 148 -4.04 -5.87 4.51
C ARG A 148 -5.25 -5.21 3.87
N ASP A 149 -5.12 -3.93 3.50
CA ASP A 149 -6.22 -3.13 2.96
C ASP A 149 -6.82 -3.68 1.66
N ARG A 150 -8.05 -3.20 1.32
CA ARG A 150 -8.85 -3.71 0.20
C ARG A 150 -8.16 -3.64 -1.15
N MET A 151 -7.32 -2.63 -1.39
CA MET A 151 -6.62 -2.41 -2.66
C MET A 151 -5.16 -2.87 -2.60
N GLY A 152 -4.67 -3.32 -1.42
CA GLY A 152 -3.29 -3.73 -1.22
C GLY A 152 -2.28 -2.61 -1.35
N ILE A 153 -2.67 -1.37 -1.00
CA ILE A 153 -1.81 -0.18 -1.10
C ILE A 153 -0.59 -0.31 -0.19
N LYS A 154 -0.78 -0.82 1.03
CA LYS A 154 0.36 -1.09 1.91
C LYS A 154 0.93 -2.47 1.65
N PRO A 155 2.26 -2.59 1.43
CA PRO A 155 2.90 -3.87 1.18
C PRO A 155 2.95 -4.72 2.46
N LEU A 156 2.77 -6.03 2.29
CA LEU A 156 2.97 -7.01 3.34
C LEU A 156 3.43 -8.34 2.74
N TYR A 157 4.62 -8.77 3.14
CA TYR A 157 5.24 -10.02 2.73
C TYR A 157 5.35 -10.95 3.92
N TYR A 158 5.24 -12.25 3.67
CA TYR A 158 5.31 -13.26 4.73
C TYR A 158 5.93 -14.57 4.23
N GLN A 159 6.48 -15.33 5.18
CA GLN A 159 6.82 -16.74 5.02
C GLN A 159 6.25 -17.49 6.21
N PHE A 160 5.56 -18.59 5.96
CA PHE A 160 5.14 -19.54 6.99
C PHE A 160 5.83 -20.88 6.75
N LYS A 161 6.67 -21.30 7.67
CA LYS A 161 7.47 -22.53 7.57
C LYS A 161 7.80 -23.06 8.96
N ASN A 162 7.71 -24.38 9.15
CA ASN A 162 8.01 -25.04 10.41
C ASN A 162 7.32 -24.39 11.62
N ASN A 163 6.02 -24.10 11.50
CA ASN A 163 5.20 -23.44 12.52
C ASN A 163 5.76 -22.07 12.98
N THR A 164 6.53 -21.42 12.14
CA THR A 164 7.00 -20.05 12.36
C THR A 164 6.54 -19.16 11.22
N LEU A 165 5.93 -18.04 11.58
CA LEU A 165 5.49 -17.00 10.67
C LEU A 165 6.44 -15.80 10.77
N LEU A 166 7.06 -15.44 9.65
CA LEU A 166 7.76 -14.18 9.50
C LEU A 166 6.93 -13.27 8.61
N PHE A 167 6.84 -11.99 8.95
CA PHE A 167 6.20 -11.00 8.09
C PHE A 167 6.92 -9.66 8.14
N ALA A 168 6.84 -8.89 7.07
CA ALA A 168 7.40 -7.55 7.01
C ALA A 168 6.78 -6.71 5.89
N SER A 169 6.96 -5.39 5.98
CA SER A 169 6.60 -4.44 4.92
C SER A 169 7.47 -4.60 3.66
N GLU A 170 8.68 -5.14 3.78
CA GLU A 170 9.62 -5.31 2.65
C GLU A 170 10.32 -6.67 2.73
N ILE A 171 10.63 -7.24 1.56
CA ILE A 171 11.33 -8.52 1.43
C ILE A 171 12.74 -8.44 2.05
N ARG A 172 13.40 -7.29 1.90
CA ARG A 172 14.75 -7.09 2.48
C ARG A 172 14.78 -7.29 4.00
N ALA A 173 13.69 -6.92 4.69
CA ALA A 173 13.58 -7.17 6.13
C ALA A 173 13.54 -8.66 6.44
N LEU A 174 12.75 -9.43 5.69
CA LEU A 174 12.71 -10.89 5.82
C LEU A 174 14.08 -11.52 5.57
N LEU A 175 14.79 -11.08 4.53
CA LEU A 175 16.15 -11.55 4.22
C LEU A 175 17.17 -11.22 5.33
N LYS A 176 17.02 -10.05 5.98
CA LYS A 176 17.93 -9.61 7.05
C LYS A 176 17.67 -10.31 8.38
N SER A 177 16.58 -11.06 8.53
CA SER A 177 16.34 -11.90 9.71
C SER A 177 17.37 -13.03 9.87
N ASP A 178 18.04 -13.42 8.78
CA ASP A 178 18.85 -14.63 8.65
C ASP A 178 18.07 -15.95 8.92
N LEU A 179 16.73 -15.87 8.94
CA LEU A 179 15.82 -17.03 9.17
C LEU A 179 15.25 -17.60 7.89
N ILE A 180 15.39 -16.88 6.76
CA ILE A 180 14.94 -17.34 5.46
C ILE A 180 16.09 -17.57 4.50
N GLU A 181 15.94 -18.57 3.64
CA GLU A 181 16.91 -18.88 2.59
C GLU A 181 16.78 -17.88 1.44
N LYS A 182 17.89 -17.28 1.02
CA LYS A 182 17.94 -16.43 -0.18
C LYS A 182 17.96 -17.29 -1.44
N LYS A 183 16.79 -17.74 -1.87
CA LYS A 183 16.61 -18.59 -3.04
C LYS A 183 15.61 -17.98 -4.00
N LEU A 184 15.99 -17.86 -5.29
CA LEU A 184 15.11 -17.33 -6.33
C LEU A 184 13.99 -18.31 -6.69
N ASN A 185 12.79 -17.81 -6.88
CA ASN A 185 11.69 -18.54 -7.48
C ASN A 185 11.83 -18.49 -9.00
N GLN A 186 12.23 -19.59 -9.63
CA GLN A 186 12.49 -19.64 -11.06
C GLN A 186 11.26 -19.27 -11.92
N LYS A 187 10.05 -19.63 -11.48
CA LYS A 187 8.80 -19.24 -12.17
C LYS A 187 8.60 -17.73 -12.12
N SER A 188 8.82 -17.12 -10.96
CA SER A 188 8.70 -15.67 -10.79
C SER A 188 9.79 -14.89 -11.56
N VAL A 189 10.99 -15.46 -11.71
CA VAL A 189 12.03 -14.88 -12.57
C VAL A 189 11.59 -14.87 -14.05
N ALA A 190 11.03 -16.00 -14.53
CA ALA A 190 10.51 -16.07 -15.90
C ALA A 190 9.32 -15.11 -16.11
N GLU A 191 8.44 -14.98 -15.14
CA GLU A 191 7.32 -14.04 -15.14
C GLU A 191 7.80 -12.59 -15.18
N TYR A 192 8.81 -12.24 -14.38
CA TYR A 192 9.40 -10.90 -14.39
C TYR A 192 10.04 -10.55 -15.74
N ILE A 193 10.74 -11.48 -16.36
CA ILE A 193 11.31 -11.26 -17.70
C ILE A 193 10.21 -11.01 -18.75
N GLN A 194 9.07 -11.69 -18.60
CA GLN A 194 7.95 -11.58 -19.54
C GLN A 194 7.10 -10.32 -19.34
N TYR A 195 6.85 -9.94 -18.07
CA TYR A 195 5.86 -8.92 -17.71
C TYR A 195 6.45 -7.72 -16.98
N THR A 196 7.76 -7.70 -16.72
CA THR A 196 8.45 -6.68 -15.88
C THR A 196 7.89 -6.54 -14.46
N THR A 197 7.11 -7.53 -14.02
CA THR A 197 6.53 -7.64 -12.67
C THR A 197 6.38 -9.10 -12.26
N VAL A 198 6.20 -9.33 -10.96
CA VAL A 198 5.82 -10.64 -10.39
C VAL A 198 4.46 -10.49 -9.73
N HIS A 199 3.48 -11.30 -10.15
CA HIS A 199 2.12 -11.17 -9.65
C HIS A 199 1.97 -11.86 -8.28
N ALA A 200 1.29 -11.15 -7.37
CA ALA A 200 0.92 -11.69 -6.07
C ALA A 200 0.03 -12.95 -6.22
N PRO A 201 0.12 -13.94 -5.32
CA PRO A 201 0.85 -13.93 -4.05
C PRO A 201 2.35 -14.21 -4.18
N ASN A 202 2.85 -14.59 -5.37
CA ASN A 202 4.25 -14.93 -5.55
C ASN A 202 5.16 -13.71 -5.36
N THR A 203 6.40 -13.98 -4.97
CA THR A 203 7.49 -13.01 -4.99
C THR A 203 8.67 -13.56 -5.78
N ILE A 204 9.70 -12.75 -5.96
CA ILE A 204 10.94 -13.19 -6.61
C ILE A 204 11.67 -14.25 -5.78
N LEU A 205 11.37 -14.37 -4.49
CA LEU A 205 11.96 -15.37 -3.59
C LEU A 205 11.07 -16.60 -3.45
N GLN A 206 11.70 -17.77 -3.36
CA GLN A 206 11.01 -19.01 -3.05
C GLN A 206 10.49 -18.97 -1.60
N ASP A 207 9.28 -19.51 -1.37
CA ASP A 207 8.61 -19.62 -0.06
C ASP A 207 8.27 -18.27 0.60
N VAL A 208 8.52 -17.15 -0.05
CA VAL A 208 8.08 -15.82 0.40
C VAL A 208 6.90 -15.35 -0.45
N ASN A 209 5.81 -15.01 0.22
CA ASN A 209 4.57 -14.59 -0.43
C ASN A 209 4.22 -13.14 -0.08
N MET A 210 3.50 -12.47 -0.98
CA MET A 210 2.80 -11.22 -0.69
C MET A 210 1.38 -11.55 -0.23
N LEU A 211 0.94 -11.02 0.89
CA LEU A 211 -0.46 -11.13 1.28
C LEU A 211 -1.34 -10.40 0.26
N LEU A 212 -2.34 -11.08 -0.27
CA LEU A 212 -3.22 -10.50 -1.29
C LEU A 212 -4.01 -9.30 -0.74
N PRO A 213 -4.45 -8.36 -1.60
CA PRO A 213 -5.37 -7.29 -1.21
C PRO A 213 -6.64 -7.86 -0.56
N ALA A 214 -7.14 -7.17 0.47
CA ALA A 214 -8.33 -7.57 1.22
C ALA A 214 -8.25 -8.96 1.88
N HIS A 215 -7.06 -9.39 2.28
CA HIS A 215 -6.85 -10.65 2.98
C HIS A 215 -6.36 -10.44 4.40
N THR A 216 -6.65 -11.44 5.22
CA THR A 216 -6.19 -11.57 6.61
C THR A 216 -5.39 -12.85 6.79
N ILE A 217 -4.50 -12.84 7.79
CA ILE A 217 -3.85 -14.04 8.33
C ILE A 217 -4.26 -14.17 9.79
N GLU A 218 -4.65 -15.36 10.18
CA GLU A 218 -4.85 -15.77 11.58
C GLU A 218 -3.85 -16.89 11.87
N PHE A 219 -3.04 -16.73 12.92
CA PHE A 219 -2.09 -17.76 13.35
C PHE A 219 -2.12 -17.90 14.86
N ASN A 220 -2.38 -19.11 15.33
CA ASN A 220 -2.38 -19.45 16.75
C ASN A 220 -1.17 -20.35 17.03
N THR A 221 -0.29 -19.93 17.94
CA THR A 221 0.97 -20.65 18.22
C THR A 221 0.76 -21.92 19.05
N GLN A 222 -0.30 -22.01 19.85
CA GLN A 222 -0.59 -23.19 20.68
C GLN A 222 -1.13 -24.36 19.84
N THR A 223 -2.03 -24.03 18.89
CA THR A 223 -2.66 -25.06 18.03
C THR A 223 -1.94 -25.24 16.70
N ASN A 224 -0.99 -24.37 16.36
CA ASN A 224 -0.35 -24.24 15.04
C ASN A 224 -1.34 -24.02 13.89
N ALA A 225 -2.55 -23.56 14.18
CA ALA A 225 -3.56 -23.25 13.17
C ALA A 225 -3.15 -21.98 12.42
N PHE A 226 -2.93 -22.12 11.11
CA PHE A 226 -2.61 -21.02 10.20
C PHE A 226 -3.69 -20.92 9.12
N ASN A 227 -4.34 -19.77 9.01
CA ASN A 227 -5.43 -19.54 8.07
C ASN A 227 -5.25 -18.20 7.35
N ILE A 228 -5.54 -18.19 6.03
CA ILE A 228 -5.60 -16.99 5.20
C ILE A 228 -7.01 -16.89 4.64
N SER A 229 -7.65 -15.74 4.81
CA SER A 229 -9.01 -15.51 4.33
C SER A 229 -9.19 -14.15 3.67
N SER A 230 -10.11 -14.07 2.71
CA SER A 230 -10.50 -12.81 2.07
C SER A 230 -11.70 -12.22 2.79
N TYR A 231 -11.61 -10.95 3.23
CA TYR A 231 -12.74 -10.24 3.85
C TYR A 231 -13.52 -9.36 2.87
N TRP A 232 -12.96 -9.04 1.70
CA TRP A 232 -13.61 -8.22 0.69
C TRP A 232 -13.20 -8.63 -0.73
N ASN A 233 -14.11 -8.46 -1.71
CA ASN A 233 -13.83 -8.73 -3.12
C ASN A 233 -14.65 -7.78 -4.00
N ILE A 234 -13.96 -7.00 -4.85
CA ILE A 234 -14.58 -6.03 -5.77
C ILE A 234 -15.57 -6.68 -6.74
N ALA A 235 -15.32 -7.93 -7.17
CA ALA A 235 -16.19 -8.62 -8.10
C ALA A 235 -17.62 -8.83 -7.57
N LYS A 236 -17.82 -8.81 -6.24
CA LYS A 236 -19.16 -8.88 -5.65
C LYS A 236 -20.01 -7.66 -5.97
N PHE A 237 -19.38 -6.52 -6.25
CA PHE A 237 -20.04 -5.23 -6.56
C PHE A 237 -20.19 -5.00 -8.07
N ALA A 238 -19.46 -5.72 -8.91
CA ALA A 238 -19.49 -5.54 -10.37
C ALA A 238 -20.85 -5.90 -11.02
N LYS A 239 -21.74 -6.60 -10.31
CA LYS A 239 -23.05 -7.04 -10.82
C LYS A 239 -24.18 -6.05 -10.53
N SER A 240 -24.00 -5.09 -9.67
CA SER A 240 -24.99 -4.05 -9.36
C SER A 240 -24.86 -2.92 -10.39
N LYS A 241 -25.55 -3.02 -11.52
CA LYS A 241 -25.70 -1.86 -12.42
C LYS A 241 -26.77 -0.95 -11.82
N GLU A 242 -26.35 0.16 -11.22
CA GLU A 242 -27.25 1.28 -11.01
C GLU A 242 -27.51 1.90 -12.40
N GLU A 243 -28.77 1.99 -12.80
CA GLU A 243 -29.16 2.68 -14.06
C GLU A 243 -29.19 4.18 -13.81
N LEU A 244 -28.00 4.78 -13.73
CA LEU A 244 -27.83 6.23 -13.61
C LEU A 244 -27.69 6.86 -15.01
N THR A 245 -28.26 8.03 -15.19
CA THR A 245 -27.98 8.87 -16.36
C THR A 245 -26.51 9.32 -16.34
N TYR A 246 -25.99 9.77 -17.49
CA TYR A 246 -24.63 10.31 -17.57
C TYR A 246 -24.41 11.47 -16.58
N LYS A 247 -25.42 12.36 -16.44
CA LYS A 247 -25.35 13.50 -15.52
C LYS A 247 -25.25 13.03 -14.06
N GLU A 248 -26.15 12.15 -13.62
CA GLU A 248 -26.15 11.59 -12.27
C GLU A 248 -24.84 10.85 -11.95
N THR A 249 -24.33 10.07 -12.91
CA THR A 249 -23.04 9.38 -12.78
C THR A 249 -21.91 10.37 -12.57
N THR A 250 -21.86 11.45 -13.38
CA THR A 250 -20.82 12.48 -13.28
C THR A 250 -20.87 13.21 -11.96
N GLU A 251 -22.06 13.56 -11.47
CA GLU A 251 -22.26 14.22 -10.17
C GLU A 251 -21.81 13.31 -9.04
N LYS A 252 -22.21 12.03 -9.04
CA LYS A 252 -21.83 11.04 -8.04
C LYS A 252 -20.32 10.76 -8.02
N VAL A 253 -19.70 10.64 -9.19
CA VAL A 253 -18.23 10.47 -9.31
C VAL A 253 -17.51 11.68 -8.74
N ASN A 254 -17.95 12.91 -9.10
CA ASN A 254 -17.34 14.13 -8.57
C ASN A 254 -17.47 14.22 -7.03
N GLU A 255 -18.62 13.87 -6.48
CA GLU A 255 -18.85 13.82 -5.04
C GLU A 255 -17.89 12.80 -4.36
N LEU A 256 -17.87 11.56 -4.84
CA LEU A 256 -17.05 10.49 -4.26
C LEU A 256 -15.54 10.80 -4.35
N LEU A 257 -15.08 11.35 -5.47
CA LEU A 257 -13.69 11.76 -5.63
C LEU A 257 -13.34 12.94 -4.72
N THR A 258 -14.24 13.91 -4.56
CA THR A 258 -14.06 15.04 -3.63
C THR A 258 -13.89 14.52 -2.20
N GLN A 259 -14.80 13.66 -1.74
CA GLN A 259 -14.70 13.03 -0.41
C GLN A 259 -13.44 12.19 -0.26
N ALA A 260 -13.01 11.47 -1.31
CA ALA A 260 -11.80 10.67 -1.28
C ALA A 260 -10.54 11.53 -1.14
N VAL A 261 -10.49 12.69 -1.81
CA VAL A 261 -9.40 13.66 -1.67
C VAL A 261 -9.42 14.28 -0.27
N GLU A 262 -10.57 14.80 0.18
CA GLU A 262 -10.73 15.44 1.48
C GLU A 262 -10.24 14.55 2.63
N ARG A 263 -10.63 13.27 2.65
CA ARG A 263 -10.20 12.31 3.67
C ARG A 263 -8.69 12.08 3.69
N ARG A 264 -8.01 12.21 2.55
CA ARG A 264 -6.55 12.02 2.43
C ARG A 264 -5.73 13.25 2.77
N LEU A 265 -6.38 14.41 2.96
CA LEU A 265 -5.72 15.65 3.39
C LEU A 265 -5.64 15.78 4.91
N VAL A 266 -6.15 14.81 5.66
CA VAL A 266 -6.07 14.81 7.12
C VAL A 266 -4.66 14.37 7.53
N ALA A 267 -3.80 15.34 7.79
CA ALA A 267 -2.41 15.12 8.22
C ALA A 267 -1.93 16.29 9.09
N ASP A 268 -1.03 16.02 10.03
CA ASP A 268 -0.36 17.01 10.86
C ASP A 268 1.02 17.41 10.29
N VAL A 269 1.28 17.05 9.01
CA VAL A 269 2.52 17.34 8.29
C VAL A 269 2.22 18.03 6.96
N PRO A 270 3.19 18.78 6.38
CA PRO A 270 3.03 19.37 5.06
C PRO A 270 2.75 18.31 3.98
N PHE A 271 1.78 18.60 3.14
CA PHE A 271 1.40 17.74 2.03
C PHE A 271 1.46 18.47 0.68
N GLY A 272 1.59 17.68 -0.39
CA GLY A 272 1.59 18.18 -1.76
C GLY A 272 0.91 17.19 -2.71
N THR A 273 1.07 17.41 -4.00
CA THR A 273 0.59 16.47 -5.03
C THR A 273 1.51 16.45 -6.24
N PHE A 274 1.63 15.30 -6.86
CA PHE A 274 2.30 15.18 -8.16
C PHE A 274 1.39 15.73 -9.26
N LEU A 275 1.95 16.51 -10.18
CA LEU A 275 1.24 17.14 -11.27
C LEU A 275 1.98 16.93 -12.58
N SER A 276 1.56 15.96 -13.36
CA SER A 276 2.09 15.73 -14.73
C SER A 276 1.40 16.62 -15.78
N GLY A 277 0.21 17.16 -15.49
CA GLY A 277 -0.64 17.85 -16.45
C GLY A 277 -1.57 16.89 -17.20
N GLY A 278 -1.49 15.59 -16.94
CA GLY A 278 -2.49 14.60 -17.37
C GLY A 278 -3.84 14.79 -16.67
N ILE A 279 -4.87 14.13 -17.17
CA ILE A 279 -6.26 14.29 -16.67
C ILE A 279 -6.35 13.97 -15.18
N ASP A 280 -5.80 12.84 -14.74
CA ASP A 280 -5.94 12.35 -13.37
C ASP A 280 -5.24 13.27 -12.36
N SER A 281 -3.98 13.61 -12.60
CA SER A 281 -3.23 14.53 -11.74
C SER A 281 -3.87 15.92 -11.69
N SER A 282 -4.40 16.40 -12.82
CA SER A 282 -5.11 17.68 -12.89
C SER A 282 -6.44 17.65 -12.14
N ALA A 283 -7.19 16.54 -12.20
CA ALA A 283 -8.40 16.34 -11.44
C ALA A 283 -8.14 16.37 -9.93
N ILE A 284 -7.08 15.69 -9.46
CA ILE A 284 -6.67 15.71 -8.04
C ILE A 284 -6.38 17.15 -7.61
N VAL A 285 -5.56 17.91 -8.36
CA VAL A 285 -5.28 19.33 -8.03
C VAL A 285 -6.56 20.16 -7.97
N GLY A 286 -7.48 19.99 -8.95
CA GLY A 286 -8.76 20.68 -8.99
C GLY A 286 -9.66 20.35 -7.81
N LEU A 287 -9.68 19.09 -7.36
CA LEU A 287 -10.45 18.67 -6.19
C LEU A 287 -9.82 19.18 -4.89
N MET A 288 -8.48 19.09 -4.77
CA MET A 288 -7.77 19.66 -3.63
C MET A 288 -8.05 21.16 -3.48
N SER A 289 -8.09 21.92 -4.57
CA SER A 289 -8.36 23.35 -4.53
C SER A 289 -9.77 23.70 -4.07
N LYS A 290 -10.72 22.76 -4.10
CA LYS A 290 -12.07 22.95 -3.58
C LYS A 290 -12.17 22.70 -2.07
N VAL A 291 -11.35 21.80 -1.54
CA VAL A 291 -11.47 21.30 -0.16
C VAL A 291 -10.36 21.81 0.77
N SER A 292 -9.22 22.25 0.23
CA SER A 292 -8.13 22.80 1.02
C SER A 292 -8.26 24.30 1.20
N THR A 293 -8.01 24.78 2.42
CA THR A 293 -7.86 26.20 2.74
C THR A 293 -6.46 26.71 2.49
N ASP A 294 -5.48 25.82 2.49
CA ASP A 294 -4.07 26.15 2.31
C ASP A 294 -3.67 26.12 0.84
N LYS A 295 -2.60 26.86 0.51
CA LYS A 295 -2.05 26.88 -0.84
C LYS A 295 -1.44 25.53 -1.18
N ILE A 296 -1.96 24.87 -2.21
CA ILE A 296 -1.54 23.53 -2.63
C ILE A 296 -0.13 23.59 -3.20
N GLN A 297 0.74 22.69 -2.75
CA GLN A 297 2.06 22.48 -3.34
C GLN A 297 1.98 21.40 -4.41
N THR A 298 2.45 21.72 -5.62
CA THR A 298 2.46 20.78 -6.75
C THR A 298 3.86 20.53 -7.25
N PHE A 299 4.17 19.28 -7.61
CA PHE A 299 5.49 18.83 -8.04
C PHE A 299 5.42 18.19 -9.42
N ASN A 300 6.31 18.63 -10.30
CA ASN A 300 6.47 18.07 -11.65
C ASN A 300 7.93 17.76 -11.90
N ILE A 301 8.21 16.64 -12.60
CA ILE A 301 9.52 16.40 -13.19
C ILE A 301 9.45 16.81 -14.65
N SER A 302 10.44 17.59 -15.09
CA SER A 302 10.63 17.99 -16.48
C SER A 302 11.97 17.51 -17.00
N PHE A 303 12.03 17.34 -18.31
CA PHE A 303 13.24 16.97 -19.06
C PHE A 303 13.59 18.09 -20.02
N ASP A 304 14.84 18.20 -20.41
CA ASP A 304 15.29 19.20 -21.42
C ASP A 304 14.71 18.88 -22.80
N GLU A 305 14.47 17.61 -23.10
CA GLU A 305 13.83 17.15 -24.33
C GLU A 305 12.32 17.47 -24.28
N SER A 306 11.91 18.46 -25.05
CA SER A 306 10.51 18.97 -25.06
C SER A 306 9.46 17.93 -25.44
N GLU A 307 9.85 16.87 -26.18
CA GLU A 307 8.95 15.78 -26.58
C GLU A 307 8.53 14.91 -25.39
N PHE A 308 9.37 14.82 -24.35
CA PHE A 308 9.13 14.02 -23.15
C PHE A 308 8.71 14.85 -21.93
N SER A 309 8.74 16.19 -22.05
CA SER A 309 8.43 17.09 -20.94
C SER A 309 6.96 17.49 -20.94
N GLU A 310 6.26 17.15 -19.87
CA GLU A 310 4.86 17.56 -19.62
C GLU A 310 4.74 18.90 -18.87
N ALA A 311 5.87 19.56 -18.59
CA ALA A 311 5.93 20.80 -17.77
C ALA A 311 4.96 21.89 -18.21
N LYS A 312 4.81 22.09 -19.54
CA LYS A 312 3.89 23.10 -20.09
C LYS A 312 2.43 22.86 -19.67
N TYR A 313 2.00 21.59 -19.61
CA TYR A 313 0.66 21.24 -19.21
C TYR A 313 0.48 21.38 -17.69
N ALA A 314 1.48 20.94 -16.92
CA ALA A 314 1.51 21.12 -15.47
C ALA A 314 1.43 22.61 -15.09
N GLN A 315 2.17 23.49 -15.77
CA GLN A 315 2.13 24.93 -15.54
C GLN A 315 0.75 25.57 -15.82
N VAL A 316 0.04 25.10 -16.84
CA VAL A 316 -1.34 25.58 -17.13
C VAL A 316 -2.26 25.29 -15.95
N ILE A 317 -2.19 24.05 -15.43
CA ILE A 317 -3.01 23.62 -14.28
C ILE A 317 -2.59 24.37 -13.00
N ALA A 318 -1.30 24.48 -12.76
CA ALA A 318 -0.74 25.22 -11.62
C ALA A 318 -1.23 26.68 -11.60
N LYS A 319 -1.20 27.38 -12.73
CA LYS A 319 -1.73 28.76 -12.86
C LYS A 319 -3.23 28.79 -12.64
N LYS A 320 -3.99 27.86 -13.24
CA LYS A 320 -5.45 27.81 -13.11
C LYS A 320 -5.91 27.71 -11.66
N PHE A 321 -5.22 26.90 -10.86
CA PHE A 321 -5.60 26.63 -9.47
C PHE A 321 -4.71 27.38 -8.46
N ASN A 322 -3.86 28.30 -8.92
CA ASN A 322 -2.99 29.16 -8.10
C ASN A 322 -2.15 28.35 -7.10
N THR A 323 -1.56 27.23 -7.55
CA THR A 323 -0.73 26.38 -6.70
C THR A 323 0.68 26.94 -6.52
N GLN A 324 1.37 26.52 -5.46
CA GLN A 324 2.81 26.69 -5.36
C GLN A 324 3.48 25.56 -6.14
N HIS A 325 3.87 25.86 -7.37
CA HIS A 325 4.38 24.87 -8.31
C HIS A 325 5.90 24.75 -8.25
N HIS A 326 6.38 23.52 -8.12
CA HIS A 326 7.80 23.16 -8.09
C HIS A 326 8.10 22.29 -9.32
N GLU A 327 8.79 22.88 -10.29
CA GLU A 327 9.32 22.15 -11.45
C GLU A 327 10.73 21.68 -11.13
N ILE A 328 10.96 20.36 -11.23
CA ILE A 328 12.24 19.72 -10.98
C ILE A 328 12.80 19.26 -12.31
N LYS A 329 13.78 20.00 -12.83
CA LYS A 329 14.48 19.62 -14.05
C LYS A 329 15.43 18.48 -13.79
N LEU A 330 15.33 17.42 -14.57
CA LEU A 330 16.18 16.26 -14.51
C LEU A 330 16.92 16.06 -15.83
N SER A 331 18.23 16.22 -15.81
CA SER A 331 19.06 15.87 -16.95
C SER A 331 19.31 14.35 -17.02
N PRO A 332 19.64 13.80 -18.21
CA PRO A 332 20.04 12.40 -18.33
C PRO A 332 21.20 12.02 -17.41
N ASP A 333 22.18 12.91 -17.25
CA ASP A 333 23.31 12.70 -16.35
C ASP A 333 22.89 12.64 -14.87
N ASP A 334 21.93 13.49 -14.44
CA ASP A 334 21.41 13.46 -13.07
C ASP A 334 20.60 12.21 -12.81
N PHE A 335 19.86 11.72 -13.80
CA PHE A 335 19.17 10.44 -13.73
C PHE A 335 20.17 9.29 -13.57
N LEU A 336 21.20 9.22 -14.43
CA LEU A 336 22.21 8.17 -14.39
C LEU A 336 22.97 8.16 -13.06
N LYS A 337 23.33 9.33 -12.52
CA LYS A 337 23.99 9.45 -11.19
C LYS A 337 23.12 8.89 -10.05
N GLN A 338 21.80 9.06 -10.13
CA GLN A 338 20.86 8.59 -9.09
C GLN A 338 20.41 7.15 -9.31
N LEU A 339 20.60 6.58 -10.48
CA LEU A 339 20.15 5.24 -10.85
C LEU A 339 20.63 4.13 -9.91
N PRO A 340 21.91 4.07 -9.47
CA PRO A 340 22.38 3.05 -8.52
C PRO A 340 21.61 3.10 -7.19
N GLU A 341 21.33 4.29 -6.67
CA GLU A 341 20.59 4.48 -5.44
C GLU A 341 19.11 4.10 -5.62
N ALA A 342 18.51 4.50 -6.74
CA ALA A 342 17.15 4.13 -7.10
C ALA A 342 16.97 2.61 -7.23
N LEU A 343 17.89 1.92 -7.89
CA LEU A 343 17.87 0.45 -8.02
C LEU A 343 18.01 -0.24 -6.66
N ASN A 344 18.87 0.29 -5.77
CA ASN A 344 19.04 -0.25 -4.42
C ASN A 344 17.80 -0.01 -3.53
N ALA A 345 17.02 1.03 -3.82
CA ALA A 345 15.78 1.32 -3.10
C ALA A 345 14.64 0.35 -3.47
N ILE A 346 14.67 -0.27 -4.65
CA ILE A 346 13.65 -1.22 -5.09
C ILE A 346 13.76 -2.50 -4.25
N ASP A 347 12.70 -2.86 -3.55
CA ASP A 347 12.63 -4.06 -2.71
C ASP A 347 12.15 -5.29 -3.49
N HIS A 348 11.17 -5.11 -4.38
CA HIS A 348 10.61 -6.15 -5.23
C HIS A 348 10.72 -5.73 -6.71
N PRO A 349 11.07 -6.64 -7.64
CA PRO A 349 11.26 -6.29 -9.06
C PRO A 349 10.08 -5.52 -9.65
N SER A 350 10.38 -4.35 -10.24
CA SER A 350 9.41 -3.44 -10.84
C SER A 350 10.00 -2.73 -12.06
N GLY A 351 9.18 -2.47 -13.08
CA GLY A 351 9.58 -1.75 -14.28
C GLY A 351 9.67 -0.22 -14.11
N ASP A 352 8.97 0.36 -13.10
CA ASP A 352 8.85 1.82 -12.90
C ASP A 352 9.53 2.36 -11.62
N GLY A 353 10.23 1.49 -10.89
CA GLY A 353 10.84 1.84 -9.60
C GLY A 353 11.77 3.06 -9.63
N PRO A 354 12.73 3.17 -10.58
CA PRO A 354 13.68 4.28 -10.62
C PRO A 354 13.03 5.65 -10.78
N ASN A 355 12.03 5.76 -11.65
CA ASN A 355 11.29 7.01 -11.88
C ASN A 355 10.56 7.45 -10.60
N SER A 356 9.77 6.56 -10.02
CA SER A 356 9.04 6.81 -8.76
C SER A 356 9.96 7.18 -7.61
N TYR A 357 11.16 6.58 -7.52
CA TYR A 357 12.17 6.92 -6.51
C TYR A 357 12.66 8.35 -6.66
N ILE A 358 13.05 8.77 -7.87
CA ILE A 358 13.64 10.08 -8.13
C ILE A 358 12.62 11.19 -7.85
N VAL A 359 11.36 11.01 -8.31
CA VAL A 359 10.27 11.96 -8.04
C VAL A 359 10.04 12.10 -6.53
N SER A 360 9.96 10.98 -5.81
CA SER A 360 9.72 10.95 -4.37
C SER A 360 10.87 11.60 -3.58
N LYS A 361 12.12 11.34 -4.00
CA LYS A 361 13.32 11.93 -3.39
C LYS A 361 13.33 13.46 -3.55
N ALA A 362 13.01 13.95 -4.74
CA ALA A 362 12.97 15.38 -5.01
C ALA A 362 11.86 16.08 -4.20
N THR A 363 10.69 15.47 -4.09
CA THR A 363 9.57 15.97 -3.29
C THR A 363 9.94 16.00 -1.80
N LYS A 364 10.60 14.96 -1.30
CA LYS A 364 11.11 14.94 0.08
C LYS A 364 12.14 16.04 0.34
N ASN A 365 13.06 16.30 -0.61
CA ASN A 365 14.06 17.36 -0.48
C ASN A 365 13.44 18.76 -0.47
N ALA A 366 12.24 18.92 -1.04
CA ALA A 366 11.44 20.15 -0.94
C ALA A 366 10.66 20.26 0.40
N GLY A 367 10.88 19.35 1.37
CA GLY A 367 10.28 19.39 2.70
C GLY A 367 8.89 18.79 2.82
N ILE A 368 8.41 18.07 1.78
CA ILE A 368 7.10 17.44 1.78
C ILE A 368 7.18 15.99 2.26
N THR A 369 6.37 15.68 3.26
CA THR A 369 6.31 14.34 3.88
C THR A 369 5.27 13.45 3.21
N MET A 370 4.16 14.02 2.71
CA MET A 370 3.06 13.31 2.09
C MET A 370 2.70 13.95 0.74
N ALA A 371 2.51 13.14 -0.29
CA ALA A 371 2.05 13.62 -1.60
C ALA A 371 0.91 12.75 -2.13
N LEU A 372 -0.13 13.39 -2.65
CA LEU A 372 -1.18 12.73 -3.42
C LEU A 372 -0.71 12.45 -4.85
N SER A 373 -1.26 11.42 -5.45
CA SER A 373 -1.01 11.01 -6.83
C SER A 373 -2.31 10.72 -7.54
N GLY A 374 -2.36 10.94 -8.86
CA GLY A 374 -3.44 10.48 -9.73
C GLY A 374 -3.44 8.97 -9.99
N LEU A 375 -2.49 8.22 -9.43
CA LEU A 375 -2.39 6.77 -9.61
C LEU A 375 -3.69 6.07 -9.17
N GLY A 376 -4.18 5.17 -10.00
CA GLY A 376 -5.48 4.50 -9.82
C GLY A 376 -6.58 5.06 -10.74
N GLY A 377 -6.40 6.23 -11.34
CA GLY A 377 -7.36 6.83 -12.24
C GLY A 377 -7.56 6.00 -13.51
N ASP A 378 -6.49 5.68 -14.20
CA ASP A 378 -6.51 4.86 -15.40
C ASP A 378 -7.10 3.47 -15.17
N GLU A 379 -6.84 2.86 -13.99
CA GLU A 379 -7.39 1.56 -13.61
C GLU A 379 -8.90 1.63 -13.35
N LEU A 380 -9.39 2.70 -12.72
CA LEU A 380 -10.80 2.86 -12.38
C LEU A 380 -11.64 3.32 -13.58
N PHE A 381 -11.07 4.17 -14.43
CA PHE A 381 -11.79 4.81 -15.55
C PHE A 381 -11.39 4.29 -16.93
N ALA A 382 -10.65 3.17 -16.96
CA ALA A 382 -10.21 2.50 -18.19
C ALA A 382 -9.38 3.43 -19.13
N GLY A 383 -8.46 4.20 -18.57
CA GLY A 383 -7.61 5.15 -19.29
C GLY A 383 -6.57 4.49 -20.19
N TYR A 384 -6.08 3.30 -19.84
CA TYR A 384 -5.08 2.58 -20.62
C TYR A 384 -5.62 2.01 -21.93
N ASP A 385 -4.84 2.07 -23.00
CA ASP A 385 -5.19 1.49 -24.30
C ASP A 385 -5.44 -0.02 -24.27
N ILE A 386 -4.93 -0.73 -23.26
CA ILE A 386 -5.17 -2.17 -23.10
C ILE A 386 -6.67 -2.48 -22.92
N PHE A 387 -7.43 -1.62 -22.26
CA PHE A 387 -8.88 -1.80 -22.09
C PHE A 387 -9.62 -1.73 -23.43
N LYS A 388 -9.24 -0.79 -24.31
CA LYS A 388 -9.80 -0.68 -25.67
C LYS A 388 -9.46 -1.92 -26.50
N ARG A 389 -8.18 -2.34 -26.47
CA ARG A 389 -7.71 -3.54 -27.17
C ARG A 389 -8.43 -4.80 -26.69
N PHE A 390 -8.71 -4.91 -25.37
CA PHE A 390 -9.45 -6.05 -24.81
C PHE A 390 -10.87 -6.10 -25.36
N ILE A 391 -11.60 -4.97 -25.36
CA ILE A 391 -12.97 -4.88 -25.92
C ILE A 391 -12.98 -5.23 -27.41
N GLU A 392 -11.97 -4.79 -28.18
CA GLU A 392 -11.85 -5.13 -29.61
C GLU A 392 -11.60 -6.62 -29.81
N LEU A 393 -10.78 -7.25 -28.95
CA LEU A 393 -10.55 -8.69 -28.99
C LEU A 393 -11.80 -9.48 -28.62
N GLU A 394 -12.57 -9.06 -27.62
CA GLU A 394 -13.85 -9.67 -27.29
C GLU A 394 -14.87 -9.61 -28.45
N LYS A 395 -14.96 -8.47 -29.14
CA LYS A 395 -15.79 -8.35 -30.35
C LYS A 395 -15.37 -9.32 -31.46
N LYS A 396 -14.10 -9.75 -31.45
CA LYS A 396 -13.54 -10.72 -32.39
C LYS A 396 -13.46 -12.15 -31.80
N ALA A 397 -14.11 -12.41 -30.67
CA ALA A 397 -14.04 -13.71 -29.97
C ALA A 397 -14.54 -14.90 -30.83
N TRP A 398 -15.36 -14.64 -31.88
CA TRP A 398 -15.73 -15.63 -32.87
C TRP A 398 -14.49 -16.23 -33.62
N LEU A 399 -13.36 -15.49 -33.66
CA LEU A 399 -12.10 -16.00 -34.20
C LEU A 399 -11.49 -17.13 -33.35
N ASN A 400 -11.87 -17.24 -32.07
CA ASN A 400 -11.43 -18.33 -31.19
C ASN A 400 -12.09 -19.67 -31.54
N ALA A 401 -13.20 -19.66 -32.29
CA ALA A 401 -13.85 -20.85 -32.82
C ALA A 401 -13.12 -21.46 -34.04
N ILE A 402 -12.17 -20.70 -34.61
CA ILE A 402 -11.33 -21.19 -35.71
C ILE A 402 -10.17 -21.99 -35.11
N PRO A 403 -9.91 -23.25 -35.53
CA PRO A 403 -8.79 -24.02 -35.01
C PRO A 403 -7.47 -23.34 -35.29
N ALA A 404 -7.06 -22.47 -34.38
CA ALA A 404 -5.96 -21.52 -34.54
C ALA A 404 -4.57 -22.16 -34.66
N LYS A 405 -4.43 -23.47 -34.37
CA LYS A 405 -3.15 -24.19 -34.45
C LYS A 405 -2.59 -24.35 -35.88
N SER A 406 -3.42 -24.19 -36.91
CA SER A 406 -2.96 -24.41 -38.29
C SER A 406 -2.71 -23.12 -39.11
N ILE A 407 -3.39 -22.00 -38.83
CA ILE A 407 -3.35 -20.79 -39.69
C ILE A 407 -2.60 -19.64 -39.02
N ALA A 408 -2.84 -19.32 -37.76
CA ALA A 408 -2.18 -18.22 -37.06
C ALA A 408 -0.70 -18.51 -36.80
N GLY A 409 -0.32 -19.75 -36.52
CA GLY A 409 1.06 -20.18 -36.39
C GLY A 409 1.87 -20.03 -37.68
N LYS A 410 1.24 -20.27 -38.84
CA LYS A 410 1.87 -20.08 -40.15
C LYS A 410 1.99 -18.59 -40.52
N LEU A 411 1.02 -17.73 -40.19
CA LEU A 411 1.05 -16.28 -40.44
C LEU A 411 2.05 -15.56 -39.52
N LEU A 412 2.18 -15.96 -38.27
CA LEU A 412 3.19 -15.43 -37.34
C LEU A 412 4.61 -15.87 -37.72
N ALA A 413 4.77 -17.11 -38.19
CA ALA A 413 6.05 -17.61 -38.70
C ALA A 413 6.48 -16.92 -40.03
N ALA A 414 5.52 -16.56 -40.88
CA ALA A 414 5.78 -15.83 -42.11
C ALA A 414 6.24 -14.35 -41.86
N LYS A 415 5.67 -13.70 -40.83
CA LYS A 415 6.05 -12.35 -40.43
C LYS A 415 7.44 -12.27 -39.77
N LYS A 416 7.93 -13.33 -39.17
CA LYS A 416 9.28 -13.43 -38.60
C LYS A 416 10.40 -13.63 -39.66
N LYS A 417 10.05 -13.93 -40.91
CA LYS A 417 11.02 -14.08 -42.01
C LYS A 417 11.19 -12.81 -42.86
N SER A 418 10.50 -11.70 -42.52
CA SER A 418 10.54 -10.44 -43.26
C SER A 418 11.04 -9.25 -42.41
N ILE A 419 11.79 -9.54 -41.34
CA ILE A 419 12.56 -8.53 -40.55
C ILE A 419 14.01 -8.94 -40.57
#